data_6614ce065a28332f69e5af1077d809e0
#
_entry.id   6614ce065a28332f69e5af1077d809e0
#
_cell.length_a   1.000
_cell.length_b   1.000
_cell.length_c   1.000
_cell.angle_alpha   90.00
_cell.angle_beta   90.00
_cell.angle_gamma   90.00
#
_symmetry.space_group_name_H-M   'P 1'
#
loop_
_entity.id
_entity.type
_entity.pdbx_description
1 polymer ?
#
loop_
_entity_poly.entity_id
_entity_poly.type
_entity_poly.pdbx_seq_one_letter_code
_entity_poly.pdbx_strand_id
1 'polypeptide(L)'
;MGNCEGFNRRAFLGSVAVGVGSSAILTSNAQGQENKGQENASAKPEQTQQFVASYPILQNVTETSASIAWALNTPSTGWVEWGTTPALGKIARNSEFGLNPFEEDFLSARISGLAPNTKYYYRTATAAFSYRTAYDKSATEPQYSDVYSFTTCGPNAKSGSFFVMNDTHNTIPTIREHVKLADELKPDFILWNGDLCSFYMDAQHIKENIANPTNSPYAAERPIIFVPGNHDRRGSWARNLKKCLTTWEQDDPKFYSLGYNYAFRQGPIAAILLDTGEDKPDWHPAWSEMANYEPYRELQTAWLMKALERPEIKSAPYIVAFCHIPLYDKNPKANPGNILDRWASFQWPCCQMWSPLFEKYGVQLAVAAHQHRFSYAEPTKDRSWAQIVGGGPEMANACSIYCYADENEMKLTCTKLDDKSELGSWTYKPRV
;
A
#
# COMPACT_ATOMS: atom_id res chain seq x y z
N MET A 1 21.45 11.77 -47.11
CA MET A 1 22.89 12.03 -46.96
C MET A 1 23.01 13.26 -46.07
N GLY A 2 23.42 13.12 -44.85
CA GLY A 2 23.63 14.17 -43.87
C GLY A 2 24.26 13.56 -42.63
N ASN A 3 25.48 13.92 -42.37
CA ASN A 3 26.43 13.32 -41.42
C ASN A 3 25.99 13.44 -39.98
N CYS A 4 26.10 12.34 -39.24
CA CYS A 4 26.14 12.30 -37.78
C CYS A 4 27.59 12.54 -37.32
N GLU A 5 27.87 13.71 -36.72
CA GLU A 5 29.12 13.96 -36.03
C GLU A 5 29.02 13.46 -34.57
N GLY A 6 30.03 12.72 -34.16
CA GLY A 6 30.10 12.06 -32.87
C GLY A 6 30.47 13.01 -31.73
N PHE A 7 29.80 12.86 -30.59
CA PHE A 7 30.15 13.50 -29.33
C PHE A 7 31.30 12.77 -28.64
N ASN A 8 32.40 13.50 -28.45
CA ASN A 8 33.66 13.02 -27.89
C ASN A 8 33.60 13.04 -26.34
N ARG A 9 33.67 11.86 -25.73
CA ARG A 9 33.81 11.69 -24.28
C ARG A 9 35.27 11.80 -23.88
N ARG A 10 35.75 12.99 -23.50
CA ARG A 10 36.97 13.19 -22.69
C ARG A 10 37.02 14.63 -22.25
N ALA A 11 36.82 14.86 -20.96
CA ALA A 11 37.53 15.84 -20.09
C ALA A 11 36.66 16.22 -18.87
N PHE A 12 36.86 15.51 -17.77
CA PHE A 12 36.74 16.11 -16.44
C PHE A 12 37.52 15.24 -15.44
N LEU A 13 38.83 15.50 -15.35
CA LEU A 13 39.69 15.12 -14.24
C LEU A 13 40.31 16.41 -13.69
N GLY A 14 39.68 16.96 -12.67
CA GLY A 14 40.25 18.07 -11.88
C GLY A 14 40.72 17.53 -10.54
N SER A 15 41.97 17.73 -10.31
CA SER A 15 42.80 17.33 -9.17
C SER A 15 42.27 17.86 -7.83
N VAL A 16 42.22 17.02 -6.78
CA VAL A 16 42.19 17.46 -5.38
C VAL A 16 43.43 16.95 -4.67
N ALA A 17 44.17 17.87 -4.11
CA ALA A 17 45.44 17.66 -3.41
C ALA A 17 45.22 17.02 -2.03
N VAL A 18 46.11 16.09 -1.69
CA VAL A 18 46.20 15.42 -0.39
C VAL A 18 47.00 16.32 0.54
N GLY A 19 46.40 16.70 1.67
CA GLY A 19 47.09 17.31 2.81
C GLY A 19 47.40 16.27 3.88
N VAL A 20 48.66 15.95 4.06
CA VAL A 20 49.16 15.07 5.12
C VAL A 20 49.42 15.93 6.35
N GLY A 21 48.69 15.66 7.45
CA GLY A 21 48.96 16.25 8.77
C GLY A 21 49.41 15.18 9.76
N SER A 22 50.70 15.18 10.08
CA SER A 22 51.30 14.36 11.15
C SER A 22 50.99 14.98 12.52
N SER A 23 50.56 14.16 13.50
CA SER A 23 50.57 14.55 14.91
C SER A 23 51.02 13.40 15.78
N ALA A 24 51.93 13.76 16.70
CA ALA A 24 52.84 12.98 17.47
C ALA A 24 52.20 12.13 18.58
N ILE A 25 52.92 11.06 18.87
CA ILE A 25 52.77 10.13 20.01
C ILE A 25 53.24 10.83 21.31
N LEU A 26 52.46 10.78 22.36
CA LEU A 26 52.91 10.96 23.72
C LEU A 26 52.60 9.73 24.56
N THR A 27 53.64 9.03 24.93
CA THR A 27 53.65 7.96 25.92
C THR A 27 53.73 8.56 27.32
N SER A 28 52.90 8.06 28.26
CA SER A 28 53.19 8.18 29.69
C SER A 28 52.85 6.86 30.39
N ASN A 29 53.90 6.26 30.96
CA ASN A 29 53.85 5.16 31.91
C ASN A 29 53.30 5.61 33.27
N ALA A 30 52.45 4.84 33.89
CA ALA A 30 52.34 4.77 35.36
C ALA A 30 51.92 3.38 35.78
N GLN A 31 52.69 2.84 36.73
CA GLN A 31 52.59 1.52 37.35
C GLN A 31 51.50 1.45 38.42
N GLY A 32 50.87 0.28 38.52
CA GLY A 32 50.67 -0.49 39.77
C GLY A 32 49.50 -0.13 40.66
N GLN A 33 48.53 -1.01 40.74
CA GLN A 33 48.21 -1.74 41.99
C GLN A 33 47.11 -2.77 41.75
N GLU A 34 47.41 -3.98 42.16
CA GLU A 34 46.44 -5.09 42.26
C GLU A 34 45.36 -4.78 43.30
N ASN A 35 44.08 -5.06 42.93
CA ASN A 35 43.11 -5.38 43.95
C ASN A 35 42.12 -6.46 43.38
N LYS A 36 42.16 -7.61 44.03
CA LYS A 36 41.24 -8.72 43.83
C LYS A 36 39.87 -8.35 44.37
N GLY A 37 38.88 -8.38 43.53
CA GLY A 37 37.45 -8.35 43.86
C GLY A 37 36.69 -9.08 42.78
N GLN A 38 36.37 -10.37 43.01
CA GLN A 38 35.41 -11.09 42.21
C GLN A 38 34.03 -10.50 42.48
N GLU A 39 33.50 -9.75 41.55
CA GLU A 39 32.05 -9.54 41.41
C GLU A 39 31.60 -10.18 40.11
N ASN A 40 30.69 -11.15 40.26
CA ASN A 40 29.94 -11.73 39.16
C ASN A 40 29.18 -10.63 38.41
N ALA A 41 29.75 -10.14 37.34
CA ALA A 41 29.02 -9.35 36.36
C ALA A 41 28.03 -10.29 35.66
N SER A 42 26.76 -10.21 36.03
CA SER A 42 25.67 -10.77 35.25
C SER A 42 25.80 -10.25 33.84
N ALA A 43 26.11 -11.10 32.87
CA ALA A 43 26.12 -10.80 31.47
C ALA A 43 24.73 -10.22 31.13
N LYS A 44 24.69 -8.94 30.73
CA LYS A 44 23.51 -8.37 30.06
C LYS A 44 23.19 -9.29 28.89
N PRO A 45 21.92 -9.69 28.70
CA PRO A 45 21.58 -10.48 27.52
C PRO A 45 22.07 -9.71 26.29
N GLU A 46 22.86 -10.38 25.47
CA GLU A 46 23.29 -9.90 24.15
C GLU A 46 22.03 -9.44 23.44
N GLN A 47 21.95 -8.16 23.08
CA GLN A 47 20.83 -7.66 22.28
C GLN A 47 20.89 -8.42 20.97
N THR A 48 20.04 -9.40 20.81
CA THR A 48 19.86 -10.15 19.57
C THR A 48 19.59 -9.11 18.48
N GLN A 49 20.49 -9.00 17.52
CA GLN A 49 20.40 -8.04 16.43
C GLN A 49 19.09 -8.32 15.68
N GLN A 50 18.15 -7.40 15.75
CA GLN A 50 16.85 -7.54 15.11
C GLN A 50 16.98 -7.24 13.62
N PHE A 51 16.78 -8.24 12.77
CA PHE A 51 16.89 -8.09 11.30
C PHE A 51 15.66 -7.44 10.68
N VAL A 52 14.54 -7.48 11.37
CA VAL A 52 13.22 -7.09 10.91
C VAL A 52 12.80 -5.78 11.57
N ALA A 53 12.30 -4.83 10.76
CA ALA A 53 11.86 -3.52 11.21
C ALA A 53 10.35 -3.42 11.44
N SER A 54 9.56 -4.40 10.98
CA SER A 54 8.10 -4.39 11.11
C SER A 54 7.52 -5.77 11.38
N TYR A 55 6.28 -5.78 11.84
CA TYR A 55 5.42 -6.95 11.75
C TYR A 55 5.09 -7.28 10.28
N PRO A 56 4.65 -8.51 9.96
CA PRO A 56 4.16 -8.83 8.62
C PRO A 56 2.94 -7.99 8.25
N ILE A 57 2.89 -7.59 6.99
CA ILE A 57 1.76 -6.88 6.38
C ILE A 57 1.10 -7.83 5.39
N LEU A 58 -0.04 -8.38 5.77
CA LEU A 58 -0.89 -9.18 4.90
C LEU A 58 -1.59 -8.27 3.90
N GLN A 59 -1.57 -8.62 2.62
CA GLN A 59 -2.08 -7.79 1.55
C GLN A 59 -2.73 -8.62 0.46
N ASN A 60 -3.60 -7.97 -0.32
CA ASN A 60 -4.08 -8.49 -1.60
C ASN A 60 -4.58 -9.94 -1.49
N VAL A 61 -5.35 -10.23 -0.42
CA VAL A 61 -6.00 -11.53 -0.25
C VAL A 61 -7.10 -11.67 -1.28
N THR A 62 -7.06 -12.77 -2.03
CA THR A 62 -8.06 -13.17 -3.00
C THR A 62 -8.67 -14.51 -2.63
N GLU A 63 -9.44 -15.11 -3.52
CA GLU A 63 -9.93 -16.47 -3.38
C GLU A 63 -8.81 -17.53 -3.43
N THR A 64 -7.71 -17.22 -4.13
CA THR A 64 -6.66 -18.19 -4.47
C THR A 64 -5.25 -17.78 -4.10
N SER A 65 -5.07 -16.58 -3.54
CA SER A 65 -3.75 -16.03 -3.23
C SER A 65 -3.76 -15.00 -2.11
N ALA A 66 -2.59 -14.74 -1.55
CA ALA A 66 -2.32 -13.66 -0.60
C ALA A 66 -0.87 -13.19 -0.75
N SER A 67 -0.60 -11.93 -0.45
CA SER A 67 0.76 -11.39 -0.40
C SER A 67 1.11 -10.98 1.03
N ILE A 68 2.35 -11.19 1.42
CA ILE A 68 2.89 -10.77 2.71
C ILE A 68 4.17 -9.97 2.45
N ALA A 69 4.28 -8.76 3.04
CA ALA A 69 5.48 -7.96 3.01
C ALA A 69 5.93 -7.63 4.43
N TRP A 70 7.23 -7.36 4.62
CA TRP A 70 7.79 -6.91 5.90
C TRP A 70 9.07 -6.11 5.69
N ALA A 71 9.30 -5.15 6.58
CA ALA A 71 10.44 -4.24 6.52
C ALA A 71 11.69 -4.84 7.19
N LEU A 72 12.87 -4.41 6.73
CA LEU A 72 14.17 -4.89 7.16
C LEU A 72 15.00 -3.80 7.82
N ASN A 73 15.82 -4.18 8.80
CA ASN A 73 16.85 -3.35 9.41
C ASN A 73 18.24 -3.60 8.81
N THR A 74 18.42 -4.70 8.07
CA THR A 74 19.69 -5.08 7.46
C THR A 74 19.44 -5.89 6.20
N PRO A 75 20.35 -5.88 5.22
CA PRO A 75 20.23 -6.69 4.02
C PRO A 75 19.96 -8.15 4.35
N SER A 76 18.91 -8.72 3.81
CA SER A 76 18.40 -10.04 4.19
C SER A 76 17.80 -10.81 3.01
N THR A 77 17.76 -12.13 3.18
CA THR A 77 16.89 -13.03 2.44
C THR A 77 15.74 -13.50 3.31
N GLY A 78 14.65 -13.98 2.73
CA GLY A 78 13.53 -14.46 3.53
C GLY A 78 12.46 -15.20 2.73
N TRP A 79 11.50 -15.73 3.47
CA TRP A 79 10.38 -16.48 2.92
C TRP A 79 9.17 -16.45 3.88
N VAL A 80 8.04 -16.92 3.40
CA VAL A 80 6.85 -17.17 4.20
C VAL A 80 6.63 -18.66 4.33
N GLU A 81 6.50 -19.15 5.57
CA GLU A 81 6.01 -20.49 5.87
C GLU A 81 4.50 -20.42 6.09
N TRP A 82 3.75 -21.37 5.51
CA TRP A 82 2.29 -21.33 5.54
C TRP A 82 1.63 -22.71 5.48
N GLY A 83 0.35 -22.78 5.84
CA GLY A 83 -0.43 -23.99 5.80
C GLY A 83 -1.86 -23.81 6.27
N THR A 84 -2.66 -24.87 6.28
CA THR A 84 -4.04 -24.88 6.78
C THR A 84 -4.13 -25.10 8.30
N THR A 85 -3.01 -25.33 8.97
CA THR A 85 -2.90 -25.47 10.42
C THR A 85 -1.72 -24.64 10.94
N PRO A 86 -1.64 -24.36 12.25
CA PRO A 86 -0.48 -23.66 12.84
C PRO A 86 0.87 -24.39 12.68
N ALA A 87 0.87 -25.68 12.31
CA ALA A 87 2.09 -26.42 12.01
C ALA A 87 2.73 -26.02 10.66
N LEU A 88 2.01 -25.24 9.85
CA LEU A 88 2.45 -24.71 8.54
C LEU A 88 2.75 -25.85 7.53
N GLY A 89 3.95 -25.96 6.99
CA GLY A 89 4.39 -27.09 6.17
C GLY A 89 4.66 -26.78 4.70
N LYS A 90 4.35 -25.54 4.24
CA LYS A 90 4.65 -25.06 2.89
C LYS A 90 5.50 -23.79 2.96
N ILE A 91 6.23 -23.50 1.89
CA ILE A 91 7.09 -22.30 1.78
C ILE A 91 6.72 -21.53 0.52
N ALA A 92 6.67 -20.20 0.63
CA ALA A 92 6.55 -19.27 -0.48
C ALA A 92 7.74 -18.30 -0.47
N ARG A 93 8.33 -18.06 -1.66
CA ARG A 93 9.43 -17.10 -1.89
C ARG A 93 9.20 -16.37 -3.20
N ASN A 94 9.55 -15.10 -3.24
CA ASN A 94 9.64 -14.35 -4.51
C ASN A 94 11.03 -14.57 -5.13
N SER A 95 11.21 -15.72 -5.75
CA SER A 95 12.45 -16.02 -6.48
C SER A 95 12.29 -15.60 -7.95
N GLU A 96 13.24 -14.82 -8.47
CA GLU A 96 13.25 -14.36 -9.85
C GLU A 96 14.53 -14.83 -10.57
N PHE A 97 14.40 -15.25 -11.80
CA PHE A 97 15.54 -15.74 -12.62
C PHE A 97 16.39 -16.82 -11.94
N GLY A 98 15.79 -17.64 -11.06
CA GLY A 98 16.47 -18.67 -10.29
C GLY A 98 17.20 -18.18 -9.04
N LEU A 99 17.09 -16.90 -8.70
CA LEU A 99 17.68 -16.30 -7.51
C LEU A 99 16.63 -16.13 -6.41
N ASN A 100 16.96 -16.50 -5.20
CA ASN A 100 16.15 -16.16 -4.02
C ASN A 100 16.26 -14.66 -3.73
N PRO A 101 15.24 -14.05 -3.10
CA PRO A 101 15.24 -12.64 -2.79
C PRO A 101 16.42 -12.26 -1.90
N PHE A 102 17.02 -11.11 -2.19
CA PHE A 102 18.01 -10.43 -1.36
C PHE A 102 17.69 -8.94 -1.42
N GLU A 103 17.26 -8.39 -0.30
CA GLU A 103 16.71 -7.03 -0.24
C GLU A 103 17.30 -6.26 0.96
N GLU A 104 17.34 -4.92 0.83
CA GLU A 104 17.86 -4.03 1.87
C GLU A 104 16.73 -3.41 2.73
N ASP A 105 15.55 -3.23 2.13
CA ASP A 105 14.46 -2.47 2.74
C ASP A 105 13.24 -3.31 3.07
N PHE A 106 12.76 -4.11 2.10
CA PHE A 106 11.54 -4.89 2.23
C PHE A 106 11.69 -6.25 1.54
N LEU A 107 11.20 -7.27 2.23
CA LEU A 107 10.93 -8.56 1.65
C LEU A 107 9.43 -8.73 1.44
N SER A 108 9.06 -9.48 0.42
CA SER A 108 7.69 -9.91 0.21
C SER A 108 7.65 -11.33 -0.34
N ALA A 109 6.53 -12.01 -0.13
CA ALA A 109 6.24 -13.29 -0.75
C ALA A 109 4.76 -13.39 -1.08
N ARG A 110 4.44 -14.02 -2.22
CA ARG A 110 3.08 -14.35 -2.63
C ARG A 110 2.79 -15.81 -2.40
N ILE A 111 1.72 -16.09 -1.70
CA ILE A 111 1.15 -17.42 -1.53
C ILE A 111 0.11 -17.61 -2.62
N SER A 112 0.17 -18.71 -3.36
CA SER A 112 -0.76 -19.05 -4.45
C SER A 112 -1.33 -20.45 -4.29
N GLY A 113 -2.39 -20.77 -5.05
CA GLY A 113 -3.04 -22.08 -5.01
C GLY A 113 -3.85 -22.30 -3.73
N LEU A 114 -4.38 -21.22 -3.16
CA LEU A 114 -5.27 -21.25 -2.02
C LEU A 114 -6.70 -21.69 -2.46
N ALA A 115 -7.48 -22.17 -1.51
CA ALA A 115 -8.90 -22.44 -1.69
C ALA A 115 -9.74 -21.25 -1.18
N PRO A 116 -10.88 -20.91 -1.80
CA PRO A 116 -11.78 -19.86 -1.35
C PRO A 116 -12.36 -20.13 0.05
N ASN A 117 -12.72 -19.09 0.79
CA ASN A 117 -13.33 -19.15 2.13
C ASN A 117 -12.60 -20.09 3.09
N THR A 118 -11.28 -20.15 3.01
CA THR A 118 -10.45 -21.10 3.76
C THR A 118 -9.48 -20.35 4.67
N LYS A 119 -9.40 -20.79 5.93
CA LYS A 119 -8.45 -20.24 6.90
C LYS A 119 -7.06 -20.81 6.68
N TYR A 120 -6.07 -19.94 6.62
CA TYR A 120 -4.66 -20.24 6.51
C TYR A 120 -3.87 -19.62 7.65
N TYR A 121 -2.74 -20.24 7.97
CA TYR A 121 -1.77 -19.79 8.96
C TYR A 121 -0.45 -19.51 8.25
N TYR A 122 0.29 -18.51 8.73
CA TYR A 122 1.59 -18.17 8.16
C TYR A 122 2.50 -17.51 9.17
N ARG A 123 3.82 -17.54 8.92
CA ARG A 123 4.84 -16.71 9.55
C ARG A 123 5.88 -16.29 8.53
N THR A 124 6.60 -15.19 8.79
CA THR A 124 7.77 -14.80 8.02
C THR A 124 9.02 -15.40 8.63
N ALA A 125 10.02 -15.68 7.79
CA ALA A 125 11.36 -16.10 8.16
C ALA A 125 12.35 -15.17 7.45
N THR A 126 13.32 -14.62 8.20
CA THR A 126 14.28 -13.62 7.72
C THR A 126 15.68 -13.99 8.18
N ALA A 127 16.62 -14.13 7.26
CA ALA A 127 18.03 -14.34 7.56
C ALA A 127 18.85 -13.16 7.05
N ALA A 128 19.61 -12.51 7.92
CA ALA A 128 20.55 -11.48 7.51
C ALA A 128 21.61 -12.10 6.58
N PHE A 129 21.94 -11.40 5.52
CA PHE A 129 22.79 -11.91 4.47
C PHE A 129 23.84 -10.88 4.08
N SER A 130 25.09 -11.30 3.96
CA SER A 130 26.18 -10.42 3.57
C SER A 130 27.09 -11.05 2.52
N TYR A 131 27.57 -10.21 1.61
CA TYR A 131 28.62 -10.54 0.64
C TYR A 131 29.90 -9.82 1.03
N ARG A 132 30.98 -10.58 1.29
CA ARG A 132 32.32 -10.04 1.37
C ARG A 132 32.98 -9.96 -0.01
N THR A 133 32.70 -10.95 -0.84
CA THR A 133 33.05 -10.98 -2.26
C THR A 133 31.94 -11.68 -3.05
N ALA A 134 32.05 -11.76 -4.37
CA ALA A 134 31.07 -12.51 -5.19
C ALA A 134 30.90 -13.98 -4.77
N TYR A 135 31.93 -14.58 -4.18
CA TYR A 135 31.94 -15.99 -3.78
C TYR A 135 31.98 -16.20 -2.26
N ASP A 136 32.37 -15.18 -1.50
CA ASP A 136 32.41 -15.23 -0.04
C ASP A 136 31.21 -14.48 0.56
N LYS A 137 30.26 -15.28 1.04
CA LYS A 137 28.98 -14.82 1.57
C LYS A 137 28.61 -15.60 2.83
N SER A 138 27.83 -15.00 3.69
CA SER A 138 27.29 -15.62 4.88
C SER A 138 25.83 -15.24 5.12
N ALA A 139 25.09 -16.15 5.72
CA ALA A 139 23.75 -15.92 6.23
C ALA A 139 23.69 -16.29 7.71
N THR A 140 22.85 -15.62 8.46
CA THR A 140 22.54 -15.98 9.85
C THR A 140 21.49 -17.10 9.90
N GLU A 141 21.27 -17.66 11.11
CA GLU A 141 20.06 -18.42 11.37
C GLU A 141 18.84 -17.51 11.15
N PRO A 142 17.71 -18.05 10.67
CA PRO A 142 16.51 -17.26 10.43
C PRO A 142 15.87 -16.75 11.73
N GLN A 143 15.45 -15.50 11.72
CA GLN A 143 14.50 -14.93 12.68
C GLN A 143 13.09 -15.17 12.17
N TYR A 144 12.21 -15.66 13.02
CA TYR A 144 10.81 -15.95 12.68
C TYR A 144 9.87 -14.93 13.33
N SER A 145 8.79 -14.57 12.64
CA SER A 145 7.67 -13.88 13.28
C SER A 145 6.82 -14.87 14.09
N ASP A 146 5.87 -14.34 14.86
CA ASP A 146 4.75 -15.13 15.37
C ASP A 146 3.96 -15.76 14.22
N VAL A 147 3.13 -16.77 14.55
CA VAL A 147 2.21 -17.38 13.60
C VAL A 147 0.91 -16.57 13.58
N TYR A 148 0.57 -16.05 12.42
CA TYR A 148 -0.66 -15.30 12.14
C TYR A 148 -1.62 -16.13 11.29
N SER A 149 -2.85 -15.66 11.14
CA SER A 149 -3.85 -16.33 10.32
C SER A 149 -4.68 -15.36 9.50
N PHE A 150 -5.22 -15.82 8.37
CA PHE A 150 -6.17 -15.09 7.55
C PHE A 150 -7.16 -16.06 6.89
N THR A 151 -8.25 -15.52 6.36
CA THR A 151 -9.23 -16.28 5.57
C THR A 151 -9.26 -15.69 4.16
N THR A 152 -9.20 -16.56 3.14
CA THR A 152 -9.33 -16.16 1.74
C THR A 152 -10.71 -15.61 1.44
N CYS A 153 -10.79 -14.66 0.51
CA CYS A 153 -12.06 -14.13 -0.01
C CYS A 153 -12.91 -15.23 -0.65
N GLY A 154 -14.18 -14.92 -0.89
CA GLY A 154 -15.04 -15.77 -1.70
C GLY A 154 -16.45 -15.23 -1.88
N PRO A 155 -17.06 -15.45 -3.06
CA PRO A 155 -18.39 -14.93 -3.38
C PRO A 155 -19.50 -15.56 -2.55
N ASN A 156 -19.25 -16.72 -1.93
CA ASN A 156 -20.23 -17.47 -1.14
C ASN A 156 -20.29 -17.05 0.34
N ALA A 157 -19.45 -16.10 0.79
CA ALA A 157 -19.59 -15.50 2.10
C ALA A 157 -20.93 -14.74 2.16
N LYS A 158 -21.66 -14.89 3.28
CA LYS A 158 -23.00 -14.29 3.44
C LYS A 158 -22.94 -12.79 3.72
N SER A 159 -21.80 -12.31 4.15
CA SER A 159 -21.55 -10.89 4.44
C SER A 159 -20.17 -10.49 3.97
N GLY A 160 -19.95 -9.20 3.88
CA GLY A 160 -18.65 -8.60 3.62
C GLY A 160 -18.55 -7.23 4.28
N SER A 161 -17.35 -6.84 4.67
CA SER A 161 -17.11 -5.56 5.30
C SER A 161 -15.77 -4.97 4.90
N PHE A 162 -15.68 -3.64 4.86
CA PHE A 162 -14.43 -2.94 4.66
C PHE A 162 -14.33 -1.70 5.53
N PHE A 163 -13.11 -1.31 5.78
CA PHE A 163 -12.77 -0.09 6.48
C PHE A 163 -11.82 0.75 5.62
N VAL A 164 -12.09 2.04 5.46
CA VAL A 164 -11.27 2.94 4.64
C VAL A 164 -10.61 3.97 5.51
N MET A 165 -9.31 4.11 5.33
CA MET A 165 -8.49 5.23 5.77
C MET A 165 -7.75 5.83 4.58
N ASN A 166 -7.48 7.13 4.62
CA ASN A 166 -6.91 7.88 3.50
C ASN A 166 -6.21 9.14 3.97
N ASP A 167 -5.42 9.76 3.07
CA ASP A 167 -4.79 11.08 3.26
C ASP A 167 -4.09 11.22 4.64
N THR A 168 -3.36 10.19 5.04
CA THR A 168 -2.70 10.19 6.36
C THR A 168 -1.41 11.03 6.39
N HIS A 169 -0.76 11.25 5.25
CA HIS A 169 0.38 12.17 5.06
C HIS A 169 1.43 12.14 6.18
N ASN A 170 1.87 10.95 6.60
CA ASN A 170 2.85 10.77 7.69
C ASN A 170 2.32 11.12 9.09
N THR A 171 1.02 11.35 9.27
CA THR A 171 0.46 11.74 10.58
C THR A 171 0.20 10.51 11.44
N ILE A 172 1.23 10.03 12.13
CA ILE A 172 1.18 8.81 12.97
C ILE A 172 0.01 8.81 13.98
N PRO A 173 -0.30 9.90 14.70
CA PRO A 173 -1.46 9.90 15.61
C PRO A 173 -2.76 9.57 14.89
N THR A 174 -2.99 10.11 13.70
CA THR A 174 -4.19 9.84 12.89
C THR A 174 -4.22 8.39 12.42
N ILE A 175 -3.08 7.85 11.96
CA ILE A 175 -2.98 6.44 11.57
C ILE A 175 -3.34 5.53 12.74
N ARG A 176 -2.84 5.81 13.95
CA ARG A 176 -3.13 5.03 15.15
C ARG A 176 -4.61 5.02 15.52
N GLU A 177 -5.30 6.15 15.40
CA GLU A 177 -6.74 6.22 15.67
C GLU A 177 -7.56 5.49 14.59
N HIS A 178 -7.15 5.53 13.31
CA HIS A 178 -7.75 4.69 12.28
C HIS A 178 -7.61 3.20 12.62
N VAL A 179 -6.41 2.76 12.95
CA VAL A 179 -6.12 1.36 13.29
C VAL A 179 -6.92 0.92 14.52
N LYS A 180 -6.98 1.74 15.56
CA LYS A 180 -7.77 1.45 16.77
C LYS A 180 -9.24 1.26 16.44
N LEU A 181 -9.83 2.14 15.63
CA LEU A 181 -11.22 2.01 15.20
C LEU A 181 -11.44 0.76 14.32
N ALA A 182 -10.48 0.45 13.44
CA ALA A 182 -10.53 -0.79 12.65
C ALA A 182 -10.43 -2.05 13.52
N ASP A 183 -9.67 -2.02 14.63
CA ASP A 183 -9.59 -3.12 15.60
C ASP A 183 -10.91 -3.33 16.38
N GLU A 184 -11.63 -2.24 16.65
CA GLU A 184 -12.95 -2.29 17.26
C GLU A 184 -14.01 -2.87 16.31
N LEU A 185 -14.01 -2.43 15.04
CA LEU A 185 -15.01 -2.79 14.01
C LEU A 185 -14.74 -4.12 13.33
N LYS A 186 -13.49 -4.60 13.32
CA LYS A 186 -13.04 -5.88 12.75
C LYS A 186 -13.49 -6.12 11.30
N PRO A 187 -13.20 -5.19 10.36
CA PRO A 187 -13.53 -5.39 8.96
C PRO A 187 -12.79 -6.58 8.35
N ASP A 188 -13.33 -7.14 7.27
CA ASP A 188 -12.66 -8.19 6.50
C ASP A 188 -11.37 -7.69 5.86
N PHE A 189 -11.31 -6.41 5.45
CA PHE A 189 -10.09 -5.77 4.97
C PHE A 189 -10.07 -4.26 5.27
N ILE A 190 -8.85 -3.72 5.36
CA ILE A 190 -8.61 -2.28 5.40
C ILE A 190 -8.22 -1.82 4.01
N LEU A 191 -8.92 -0.83 3.48
CA LEU A 191 -8.54 -0.16 2.26
C LEU A 191 -7.83 1.15 2.63
N TRP A 192 -6.56 1.27 2.24
CA TRP A 192 -5.81 2.50 2.37
C TRP A 192 -5.88 3.26 1.05
N ASN A 193 -6.74 4.28 1.03
CA ASN A 193 -7.17 4.95 -0.19
C ASN A 193 -6.33 6.18 -0.53
N GLY A 194 -5.02 5.96 -0.65
CA GLY A 194 -4.05 6.92 -1.16
C GLY A 194 -3.55 7.96 -0.16
N ASP A 195 -2.50 8.64 -0.58
CA ASP A 195 -1.78 9.69 0.14
C ASP A 195 -1.35 9.26 1.54
N LEU A 196 -0.69 8.09 1.60
CA LEU A 196 -0.19 7.51 2.85
C LEU A 196 0.92 8.38 3.44
N CYS A 197 1.81 8.85 2.57
CA CYS A 197 2.87 9.77 2.88
C CYS A 197 2.81 10.99 1.95
N SER A 198 3.39 12.11 2.36
CA SER A 198 3.44 13.32 1.53
C SER A 198 4.37 13.17 0.32
N PHE A 199 5.42 12.34 0.46
CA PHE A 199 6.37 11.99 -0.60
C PHE A 199 7.30 10.86 -0.11
N TYR A 200 8.05 10.25 -1.04
CA TYR A 200 8.95 9.12 -0.76
C TYR A 200 10.34 9.41 -1.31
N MET A 201 11.25 9.86 -0.46
CA MET A 201 12.66 10.08 -0.83
C MET A 201 13.52 8.84 -0.57
N ASP A 202 13.14 8.03 0.41
CA ASP A 202 13.79 6.78 0.83
C ASP A 202 12.75 5.80 1.41
N ALA A 203 13.22 4.63 1.85
CA ALA A 203 12.38 3.60 2.45
C ALA A 203 11.92 3.93 3.87
N GLN A 204 12.58 4.86 4.57
CA GLN A 204 12.32 5.12 5.99
C GLN A 204 10.90 5.60 6.24
N HIS A 205 10.40 6.51 5.39
CA HIS A 205 9.02 6.99 5.47
C HIS A 205 8.00 5.84 5.47
N ILE A 206 8.23 4.81 4.64
CA ILE A 206 7.34 3.65 4.57
C ILE A 206 7.50 2.75 5.77
N LYS A 207 8.75 2.53 6.21
CA LYS A 207 9.02 1.69 7.40
C LYS A 207 8.30 2.24 8.62
N GLU A 208 8.33 3.55 8.83
CA GLU A 208 7.72 4.21 9.99
C GLU A 208 6.20 4.38 9.86
N ASN A 209 5.72 4.84 8.71
CA ASN A 209 4.34 5.30 8.57
C ASN A 209 3.38 4.21 8.07
N ILE A 210 3.90 3.19 7.39
CA ILE A 210 3.07 2.15 6.77
C ILE A 210 3.38 0.78 7.38
N ALA A 211 4.66 0.39 7.42
CA ALA A 211 5.02 -0.94 7.85
C ALA A 211 4.90 -1.13 9.38
N ASN A 212 5.16 -0.10 10.16
CA ASN A 212 5.13 -0.19 11.64
C ASN A 212 4.60 1.07 12.33
N PRO A 213 3.48 1.68 11.91
CA PRO A 213 2.99 2.95 12.46
C PRO A 213 2.51 2.84 13.90
N THR A 214 2.08 1.65 14.31
CA THR A 214 1.49 1.39 15.64
C THR A 214 2.43 0.62 16.57
N ASN A 215 3.55 0.14 16.05
CA ASN A 215 4.42 -0.82 16.73
C ASN A 215 3.65 -2.06 17.23
N SER A 216 2.70 -2.52 16.40
CA SER A 216 1.84 -3.69 16.65
C SER A 216 1.51 -4.40 15.34
N PRO A 217 1.07 -5.67 15.35
CA PRO A 217 0.76 -6.45 14.15
C PRO A 217 -0.59 -6.06 13.50
N TYR A 218 -0.87 -4.77 13.32
CA TYR A 218 -2.17 -4.24 12.91
C TYR A 218 -2.69 -4.80 11.58
N ALA A 219 -1.78 -5.20 10.69
CA ALA A 219 -2.08 -5.73 9.37
C ALA A 219 -1.65 -7.20 9.19
N ALA A 220 -1.28 -7.90 10.27
CA ALA A 220 -0.81 -9.28 10.15
C ALA A 220 -1.94 -10.30 9.93
N GLU A 221 -3.14 -10.03 10.41
CA GLU A 221 -4.30 -10.93 10.25
C GLU A 221 -5.45 -10.29 9.47
N ARG A 222 -5.39 -8.98 9.26
CA ARG A 222 -6.38 -8.21 8.50
C ARG A 222 -5.72 -7.62 7.27
N PRO A 223 -6.14 -8.06 6.06
CA PRO A 223 -5.47 -7.64 4.85
C PRO A 223 -5.59 -6.14 4.62
N ILE A 224 -4.47 -5.53 4.20
CA ILE A 224 -4.47 -4.18 3.63
C ILE A 224 -4.64 -4.30 2.12
N ILE A 225 -5.49 -3.44 1.57
CA ILE A 225 -5.61 -3.16 0.15
C ILE A 225 -5.21 -1.72 -0.06
N PHE A 226 -4.34 -1.48 -1.03
CA PHE A 226 -3.83 -0.16 -1.35
C PHE A 226 -4.35 0.35 -2.68
N VAL A 227 -4.90 1.56 -2.68
CA VAL A 227 -5.21 2.34 -3.88
C VAL A 227 -4.31 3.58 -3.86
N PRO A 228 -3.45 3.81 -4.85
CA PRO A 228 -2.52 4.93 -4.83
C PRO A 228 -3.21 6.28 -4.92
N GLY A 229 -2.72 7.25 -4.15
CA GLY A 229 -3.01 8.66 -4.32
C GLY A 229 -1.95 9.38 -5.16
N ASN A 230 -2.16 10.68 -5.38
CA ASN A 230 -1.23 11.48 -6.16
C ASN A 230 0.11 11.70 -5.41
N HIS A 231 0.11 11.82 -4.09
CA HIS A 231 1.34 11.91 -3.30
C HIS A 231 2.14 10.61 -3.29
N ASP A 232 1.52 9.46 -3.48
CA ASP A 232 2.20 8.16 -3.53
C ASP A 232 3.06 7.97 -4.79
N ARG A 233 3.03 8.94 -5.72
CA ARG A 233 3.85 8.97 -6.93
C ARG A 233 5.05 9.92 -6.81
N ARG A 234 5.17 10.67 -5.72
CA ARG A 234 6.15 11.75 -5.54
C ARG A 234 7.38 11.29 -4.78
N GLY A 235 8.55 11.69 -5.28
CA GLY A 235 9.85 11.36 -4.71
C GLY A 235 10.59 10.24 -5.44
N SER A 236 11.91 10.19 -5.24
CA SER A 236 12.80 9.27 -5.95
C SER A 236 12.54 7.80 -5.64
N TRP A 237 12.07 7.49 -4.43
CA TRP A 237 11.80 6.14 -3.96
C TRP A 237 10.37 5.64 -4.28
N ALA A 238 9.44 6.52 -4.69
CA ALA A 238 8.04 6.17 -4.96
C ALA A 238 7.87 4.98 -5.94
N ARG A 239 8.81 4.80 -6.89
CA ARG A 239 8.82 3.65 -7.80
C ARG A 239 9.09 2.31 -7.13
N ASN A 240 9.60 2.32 -5.89
CA ASN A 240 9.88 1.15 -5.07
C ASN A 240 8.73 0.78 -4.12
N LEU A 241 7.65 1.57 -4.08
CA LEU A 241 6.47 1.30 -3.24
C LEU A 241 5.97 -0.14 -3.36
N LYS A 242 6.02 -0.71 -4.56
CA LYS A 242 5.65 -2.11 -4.85
C LYS A 242 6.43 -3.15 -4.05
N LYS A 243 7.57 -2.81 -3.45
CA LYS A 243 8.33 -3.70 -2.56
C LYS A 243 7.63 -3.89 -1.22
N CYS A 244 6.93 -2.87 -0.73
CA CYS A 244 6.15 -2.90 0.51
C CYS A 244 4.66 -3.09 0.24
N LEU A 245 4.08 -2.26 -0.62
CA LEU A 245 2.68 -2.33 -1.04
C LEU A 245 2.61 -3.12 -2.35
N THR A 246 2.44 -4.43 -2.20
CA THR A 246 2.55 -5.39 -3.30
C THR A 246 1.48 -5.15 -4.37
N THR A 247 1.86 -5.40 -5.63
CA THR A 247 0.95 -5.23 -6.76
C THR A 247 0.08 -6.48 -6.98
N TRP A 248 -1.03 -6.29 -7.68
CA TRP A 248 -1.88 -7.36 -8.15
C TRP A 248 -1.31 -7.95 -9.46
N GLU A 249 -1.42 -9.26 -9.61
CA GLU A 249 -1.12 -9.92 -10.87
C GLU A 249 -2.30 -9.75 -11.84
N GLN A 250 -1.99 -9.48 -13.09
CA GLN A 250 -2.97 -9.39 -14.16
C GLN A 250 -2.84 -10.62 -15.07
N ASP A 251 -3.96 -11.24 -15.41
CA ASP A 251 -3.96 -12.44 -16.29
C ASP A 251 -3.67 -12.10 -17.76
N ASP A 252 -4.02 -10.89 -18.20
CA ASP A 252 -3.84 -10.42 -19.57
C ASP A 252 -2.58 -9.56 -19.68
N PRO A 253 -1.58 -9.95 -20.53
CA PRO A 253 -0.34 -9.20 -20.73
C PRO A 253 -0.55 -7.73 -21.07
N LYS A 254 -1.67 -7.39 -21.73
CA LYS A 254 -2.02 -6.02 -22.05
C LYS A 254 -2.08 -5.12 -20.79
N PHE A 255 -2.39 -5.70 -19.64
CA PHE A 255 -2.63 -4.97 -18.39
C PHE A 255 -1.54 -5.14 -17.34
N TYR A 256 -0.40 -5.75 -17.65
CA TYR A 256 0.68 -5.96 -16.67
C TYR A 256 1.20 -4.69 -16.01
N SER A 257 1.04 -3.53 -16.66
CA SER A 257 1.40 -2.24 -16.07
C SER A 257 0.37 -1.70 -15.06
N LEU A 258 -0.80 -2.35 -14.94
CA LEU A 258 -1.88 -1.94 -14.02
C LEU A 258 -1.77 -2.66 -12.66
N GLY A 259 -0.61 -2.63 -12.04
CA GLY A 259 -0.36 -3.39 -10.81
C GLY A 259 -1.18 -2.98 -9.59
N TYR A 260 -1.84 -1.83 -9.59
CA TYR A 260 -2.73 -1.38 -8.51
C TYR A 260 -4.22 -1.42 -8.88
N ASN A 261 -4.55 -1.86 -10.09
CA ASN A 261 -5.93 -2.07 -10.51
C ASN A 261 -6.32 -3.51 -10.25
N TYR A 262 -7.43 -3.71 -9.57
CA TYR A 262 -7.97 -5.05 -9.35
C TYR A 262 -9.48 -5.02 -9.11
N ALA A 263 -10.14 -6.14 -9.38
CA ALA A 263 -11.52 -6.37 -9.03
C ALA A 263 -11.65 -7.73 -8.34
N PHE A 264 -12.30 -7.76 -7.20
CA PHE A 264 -12.52 -8.99 -6.44
C PHE A 264 -13.88 -8.96 -5.76
N ARG A 265 -14.30 -10.10 -5.27
CA ARG A 265 -15.56 -10.24 -4.54
C ARG A 265 -15.34 -10.75 -3.12
N GLN A 266 -15.90 -10.02 -2.15
CA GLN A 266 -16.00 -10.42 -0.75
C GLN A 266 -17.47 -10.52 -0.35
N GLY A 267 -18.01 -11.76 -0.32
CA GLY A 267 -19.42 -11.99 -0.07
C GLY A 267 -20.32 -11.23 -1.06
N PRO A 268 -21.23 -10.38 -0.59
CA PRO A 268 -22.13 -9.60 -1.45
C PRO A 268 -21.44 -8.40 -2.15
N ILE A 269 -20.24 -8.01 -1.73
CA ILE A 269 -19.55 -6.80 -2.23
C ILE A 269 -18.58 -7.18 -3.36
N ALA A 270 -18.72 -6.58 -4.55
CA ALA A 270 -17.66 -6.47 -5.54
C ALA A 270 -16.92 -5.17 -5.38
N ALA A 271 -15.62 -5.25 -5.14
CA ALA A 271 -14.70 -4.12 -5.00
C ALA A 271 -13.94 -3.91 -6.31
N ILE A 272 -13.93 -2.67 -6.80
CA ILE A 272 -13.20 -2.24 -8.00
C ILE A 272 -12.16 -1.21 -7.59
N LEU A 273 -10.89 -1.51 -7.77
CA LEU A 273 -9.77 -0.63 -7.41
C LEU A 273 -9.26 0.10 -8.65
N LEU A 274 -9.26 1.42 -8.61
CA LEU A 274 -8.89 2.30 -9.71
C LEU A 274 -7.85 3.33 -9.26
N ASP A 275 -6.81 3.49 -10.06
CA ASP A 275 -5.73 4.44 -9.79
C ASP A 275 -5.92 5.72 -10.62
N THR A 276 -6.29 6.80 -9.97
CA THR A 276 -6.52 8.10 -10.62
C THR A 276 -5.24 8.80 -11.07
N GLY A 277 -4.08 8.31 -10.62
CA GLY A 277 -2.79 8.94 -10.91
C GLY A 277 -2.66 10.31 -10.24
N GLU A 278 -1.96 11.23 -10.91
CA GLU A 278 -1.68 12.58 -10.42
C GLU A 278 -2.84 13.56 -10.63
N ASP A 279 -2.81 14.63 -9.84
CA ASP A 279 -3.78 15.73 -9.83
C ASP A 279 -3.48 16.84 -10.87
N LYS A 280 -2.53 16.60 -11.76
CA LYS A 280 -2.10 17.49 -12.83
C LYS A 280 -1.91 16.74 -14.15
N PRO A 281 -2.09 17.38 -15.31
CA PRO A 281 -1.85 16.75 -16.61
C PRO A 281 -0.36 16.41 -16.82
N ASP A 282 -0.09 15.45 -17.71
CA ASP A 282 1.26 14.94 -17.96
C ASP A 282 2.27 16.00 -18.42
N TRP A 283 1.79 17.00 -19.16
CA TRP A 283 2.60 18.12 -19.62
C TRP A 283 2.91 19.19 -18.55
N HIS A 284 2.41 19.04 -17.33
CA HIS A 284 2.65 20.01 -16.26
C HIS A 284 4.15 20.08 -15.90
N PRO A 285 4.76 21.30 -15.79
CA PRO A 285 6.19 21.44 -15.56
C PRO A 285 6.74 20.75 -14.30
N ALA A 286 5.87 20.54 -13.29
CA ALA A 286 6.25 19.81 -12.07
C ALA A 286 6.72 18.37 -12.32
N TRP A 287 6.38 17.77 -13.45
CA TRP A 287 6.73 16.38 -13.76
C TRP A 287 8.03 16.24 -14.54
N SER A 288 8.56 17.32 -15.12
CA SER A 288 9.78 17.28 -15.93
C SER A 288 9.75 16.12 -16.94
N GLU A 289 8.62 15.96 -17.66
CA GLU A 289 8.37 14.90 -18.65
C GLU A 289 8.37 13.46 -18.10
N MET A 290 8.30 13.30 -16.78
CA MET A 290 8.33 11.97 -16.14
C MET A 290 6.93 11.36 -15.90
N ALA A 291 5.85 12.10 -16.22
CA ALA A 291 4.48 11.62 -16.13
C ALA A 291 4.00 10.98 -17.44
N ASN A 292 3.13 9.98 -17.33
CA ASN A 292 2.48 9.31 -18.46
C ASN A 292 1.12 8.75 -18.01
N TYR A 293 0.32 9.59 -17.34
CA TYR A 293 -0.93 9.15 -16.71
C TYR A 293 -2.12 9.16 -17.67
N GLU A 294 -2.11 9.99 -18.71
CA GLU A 294 -3.22 10.01 -19.67
C GLU A 294 -3.37 8.64 -20.39
N PRO A 295 -2.34 8.04 -21.01
CA PRO A 295 -2.45 6.70 -21.59
C PRO A 295 -2.71 5.62 -20.53
N TYR A 296 -2.19 5.80 -19.30
CA TYR A 296 -2.41 4.88 -18.21
C TYR A 296 -3.90 4.84 -17.79
N ARG A 297 -4.60 5.96 -17.73
CA ARG A 297 -6.04 6.05 -17.44
C ARG A 297 -6.89 5.44 -18.55
N GLU A 298 -6.49 5.63 -19.82
CA GLU A 298 -7.15 4.99 -20.98
C GLU A 298 -7.01 3.46 -20.90
N LEU A 299 -5.82 2.96 -20.55
CA LEU A 299 -5.58 1.52 -20.36
C LEU A 299 -6.45 0.95 -19.24
N GLN A 300 -6.58 1.68 -18.11
CA GLN A 300 -7.46 1.30 -17.01
C GLN A 300 -8.93 1.23 -17.45
N THR A 301 -9.37 2.14 -18.31
CA THR A 301 -10.74 2.12 -18.85
C THR A 301 -11.00 0.84 -19.65
N ALA A 302 -10.07 0.42 -20.47
CA ALA A 302 -10.15 -0.85 -21.19
C ALA A 302 -10.15 -2.08 -20.25
N TRP A 303 -9.36 -2.03 -19.18
CA TRP A 303 -9.34 -3.03 -18.12
C TRP A 303 -10.68 -3.06 -17.37
N LEU A 304 -11.19 -1.91 -16.96
CA LEU A 304 -12.44 -1.78 -16.20
C LEU A 304 -13.63 -2.39 -16.94
N MET A 305 -13.71 -2.18 -18.27
CA MET A 305 -14.73 -2.81 -19.10
C MET A 305 -14.70 -4.33 -18.98
N LYS A 306 -13.52 -4.95 -18.99
CA LYS A 306 -13.37 -6.40 -18.82
C LYS A 306 -13.68 -6.85 -17.39
N ALA A 307 -13.21 -6.10 -16.41
CA ALA A 307 -13.43 -6.42 -15.00
C ALA A 307 -14.92 -6.42 -14.63
N LEU A 308 -15.70 -5.47 -15.12
CA LEU A 308 -17.14 -5.37 -14.87
C LEU A 308 -17.97 -6.44 -15.59
N GLU A 309 -17.44 -7.08 -16.63
CA GLU A 309 -18.11 -8.22 -17.30
C GLU A 309 -17.80 -9.58 -16.64
N ARG A 310 -16.85 -9.65 -15.72
CA ARG A 310 -16.54 -10.90 -15.00
C ARG A 310 -17.78 -11.38 -14.24
N PRO A 311 -18.17 -12.67 -14.35
CA PRO A 311 -19.42 -13.19 -13.78
C PRO A 311 -19.57 -12.90 -12.28
N GLU A 312 -18.49 -13.07 -11.49
CA GLU A 312 -18.50 -12.85 -10.05
C GLU A 312 -18.66 -11.38 -9.67
N ILE A 313 -18.19 -10.46 -10.52
CA ILE A 313 -18.36 -9.01 -10.32
C ILE A 313 -19.77 -8.59 -10.76
N LYS A 314 -20.17 -8.99 -11.94
CA LYS A 314 -21.46 -8.62 -12.54
C LYS A 314 -22.66 -9.13 -11.72
N SER A 315 -22.53 -10.29 -11.10
CA SER A 315 -23.59 -10.89 -10.25
C SER A 315 -23.57 -10.40 -8.79
N ALA A 316 -22.66 -9.53 -8.41
CA ALA A 316 -22.57 -9.05 -7.03
C ALA A 316 -23.80 -8.20 -6.67
N PRO A 317 -24.42 -8.39 -5.50
CA PRO A 317 -25.48 -7.50 -4.99
C PRO A 317 -25.07 -6.04 -4.90
N TYR A 318 -23.79 -5.78 -4.59
CA TYR A 318 -23.25 -4.43 -4.47
C TYR A 318 -21.93 -4.32 -5.25
N ILE A 319 -21.78 -3.24 -6.02
CA ILE A 319 -20.50 -2.89 -6.66
C ILE A 319 -20.04 -1.55 -6.11
N VAL A 320 -18.84 -1.55 -5.51
CA VAL A 320 -18.19 -0.37 -4.93
C VAL A 320 -16.89 -0.12 -5.68
N ALA A 321 -16.71 1.08 -6.20
CA ALA A 321 -15.47 1.54 -6.81
C ALA A 321 -14.66 2.34 -5.78
N PHE A 322 -13.34 2.12 -5.74
CA PHE A 322 -12.40 2.84 -4.89
C PHE A 322 -11.40 3.56 -5.78
N CYS A 323 -11.22 4.82 -5.54
CA CYS A 323 -10.22 5.66 -6.21
C CYS A 323 -9.80 6.79 -5.27
N HIS A 324 -8.60 7.31 -5.44
CA HIS A 324 -8.14 8.37 -4.54
C HIS A 324 -8.75 9.72 -4.87
N ILE A 325 -8.51 10.26 -6.08
CA ILE A 325 -9.05 11.56 -6.47
C ILE A 325 -10.53 11.39 -6.84
N PRO A 326 -11.44 12.22 -6.29
CA PRO A 326 -12.88 12.13 -6.58
C PRO A 326 -13.20 12.22 -8.08
N LEU A 327 -14.23 11.51 -8.50
CA LEU A 327 -14.75 11.58 -9.88
C LEU A 327 -15.82 12.66 -10.06
N TYR A 328 -16.34 13.19 -8.96
CA TYR A 328 -17.36 14.22 -8.93
C TYR A 328 -17.06 15.25 -7.85
N ASP A 329 -17.25 16.53 -8.16
CA ASP A 329 -17.22 17.62 -7.19
C ASP A 329 -18.52 18.41 -7.28
N LYS A 330 -19.18 18.64 -6.13
CA LYS A 330 -20.42 19.44 -6.03
C LYS A 330 -20.20 20.90 -6.41
N ASN A 331 -19.02 21.42 -6.11
CA ASN A 331 -18.63 22.80 -6.34
C ASN A 331 -17.26 22.80 -7.02
N PRO A 332 -17.16 22.31 -8.28
CA PRO A 332 -15.89 22.40 -8.99
C PRO A 332 -15.48 23.87 -8.97
N LYS A 333 -14.30 24.18 -8.45
CA LYS A 333 -13.71 25.52 -8.54
C LYS A 333 -13.56 25.83 -10.02
N ALA A 334 -14.64 26.33 -10.58
CA ALA A 334 -14.75 26.50 -12.00
C ALA A 334 -14.31 27.88 -12.39
N ASN A 335 -13.04 28.03 -12.73
CA ASN A 335 -12.75 28.82 -13.90
C ASN A 335 -12.83 27.87 -15.12
N PRO A 336 -13.92 27.87 -15.91
CA PRO A 336 -14.09 26.97 -17.05
C PRO A 336 -12.97 27.09 -18.09
N GLY A 337 -12.17 28.17 -18.02
CA GLY A 337 -11.03 28.43 -18.90
C GLY A 337 -9.69 27.89 -18.39
N ASN A 338 -9.58 27.46 -17.12
CA ASN A 338 -8.33 26.93 -16.59
C ASN A 338 -8.46 25.42 -16.35
N ILE A 339 -7.84 24.63 -17.21
CA ILE A 339 -7.85 23.17 -17.11
C ILE A 339 -7.24 22.69 -15.77
N LEU A 340 -6.28 23.42 -15.19
CA LEU A 340 -5.65 23.08 -13.93
C LEU A 340 -6.61 23.19 -12.75
N ASP A 341 -7.55 24.14 -12.78
CA ASP A 341 -8.55 24.29 -11.73
C ASP A 341 -9.56 23.13 -11.74
N ARG A 342 -9.78 22.49 -12.89
CA ARG A 342 -10.62 21.29 -13.01
C ARG A 342 -9.96 20.04 -12.44
N TRP A 343 -8.62 19.97 -12.48
CA TRP A 343 -7.87 18.81 -12.03
C TRP A 343 -7.55 18.87 -10.53
N ALA A 344 -7.60 20.04 -9.92
CA ALA A 344 -7.20 20.25 -8.55
C ALA A 344 -8.16 19.66 -7.50
N SER A 345 -9.44 19.43 -7.83
CA SER A 345 -10.43 18.95 -6.86
C SER A 345 -11.10 17.65 -7.24
N PHE A 346 -11.10 17.28 -8.52
CA PHE A 346 -11.62 16.00 -8.99
C PHE A 346 -10.97 15.56 -10.31
N GLN A 347 -10.96 14.26 -10.57
CA GLN A 347 -10.31 13.70 -11.75
C GLN A 347 -11.27 13.69 -12.94
N TRP A 348 -11.40 14.83 -13.62
CA TRP A 348 -12.30 14.98 -14.73
C TRP A 348 -12.10 13.98 -15.88
N PRO A 349 -10.87 13.67 -16.37
CA PRO A 349 -10.69 12.64 -17.39
C PRO A 349 -11.20 11.26 -16.97
N CYS A 350 -10.91 10.86 -15.73
CA CYS A 350 -11.42 9.59 -15.19
C CYS A 350 -12.95 9.60 -15.10
N CYS A 351 -13.53 10.70 -14.65
CA CYS A 351 -14.99 10.85 -14.63
C CYS A 351 -15.61 10.62 -16.01
N GLN A 352 -15.08 11.25 -17.04
CA GLN A 352 -15.60 11.12 -18.42
C GLN A 352 -15.49 9.67 -18.94
N MET A 353 -14.43 8.96 -18.59
CA MET A 353 -14.19 7.60 -19.06
C MET A 353 -14.92 6.53 -18.23
N TRP A 354 -15.01 6.71 -16.91
CA TRP A 354 -15.49 5.66 -16.01
C TRP A 354 -16.96 5.79 -15.60
N SER A 355 -17.51 7.03 -15.50
CA SER A 355 -18.93 7.21 -15.14
C SER A 355 -19.89 6.49 -16.08
N PRO A 356 -19.73 6.50 -17.41
CA PRO A 356 -20.62 5.74 -18.29
C PRO A 356 -20.58 4.22 -18.03
N LEU A 357 -19.44 3.69 -17.60
CA LEU A 357 -19.31 2.29 -17.21
C LEU A 357 -19.99 2.03 -15.86
N PHE A 358 -19.84 2.94 -14.89
CA PHE A 358 -20.52 2.84 -13.61
C PHE A 358 -22.04 2.81 -13.79
N GLU A 359 -22.58 3.71 -14.63
CA GLU A 359 -24.02 3.72 -15.00
C GLU A 359 -24.45 2.38 -15.61
N LYS A 360 -23.73 1.94 -16.65
CA LYS A 360 -24.08 0.74 -17.42
C LYS A 360 -24.09 -0.51 -16.56
N TYR A 361 -23.13 -0.65 -15.63
CA TYR A 361 -22.98 -1.87 -14.82
C TYR A 361 -23.55 -1.72 -13.40
N GLY A 362 -24.16 -0.59 -13.07
CA GLY A 362 -24.83 -0.33 -11.81
C GLY A 362 -23.87 -0.31 -10.62
N VAL A 363 -22.71 0.33 -10.76
CA VAL A 363 -21.87 0.70 -9.59
C VAL A 363 -22.71 1.61 -8.71
N GLN A 364 -22.80 1.31 -7.42
CA GLN A 364 -23.67 2.05 -6.51
C GLN A 364 -22.94 3.13 -5.73
N LEU A 365 -21.63 2.92 -5.49
CA LEU A 365 -20.83 3.81 -4.65
C LEU A 365 -19.42 3.95 -5.21
N ALA A 366 -18.93 5.20 -5.28
CA ALA A 366 -17.51 5.52 -5.41
C ALA A 366 -16.99 6.02 -4.07
N VAL A 367 -15.93 5.42 -3.55
CA VAL A 367 -15.21 5.85 -2.35
C VAL A 367 -13.95 6.57 -2.76
N ALA A 368 -13.84 7.84 -2.38
CA ALA A 368 -12.74 8.72 -2.75
C ALA A 368 -12.12 9.43 -1.53
N ALA A 369 -11.10 10.24 -1.77
CA ALA A 369 -10.24 10.87 -0.78
C ALA A 369 -9.73 12.24 -1.26
N HIS A 370 -8.44 12.59 -1.09
CA HIS A 370 -7.74 13.72 -1.73
C HIS A 370 -8.14 15.13 -1.24
N GLN A 371 -9.41 15.37 -0.96
CA GLN A 371 -9.88 16.72 -0.62
C GLN A 371 -9.64 17.10 0.85
N HIS A 372 -9.14 16.19 1.68
CA HIS A 372 -8.89 16.35 3.11
C HIS A 372 -10.12 16.82 3.90
N ARG A 373 -11.31 16.55 3.39
CA ARG A 373 -12.57 16.90 4.04
C ARG A 373 -13.66 15.91 3.66
N PHE A 374 -14.44 15.55 4.64
CA PHE A 374 -15.59 14.71 4.41
C PHE A 374 -16.61 15.37 3.47
N SER A 375 -17.11 14.61 2.53
CA SER A 375 -18.30 14.98 1.76
C SER A 375 -19.03 13.73 1.27
N TYR A 376 -20.34 13.86 1.10
CA TYR A 376 -21.17 12.83 0.48
C TYR A 376 -22.03 13.44 -0.62
N ALA A 377 -22.08 12.79 -1.77
CA ALA A 377 -22.87 13.19 -2.92
C ALA A 377 -23.87 12.08 -3.26
N GLU A 378 -25.15 12.38 -3.04
CA GLU A 378 -26.26 11.48 -3.36
C GLU A 378 -26.30 11.16 -4.86
N PRO A 379 -26.86 9.99 -5.27
CA PRO A 379 -27.23 9.76 -6.64
C PRO A 379 -28.17 10.84 -7.17
N THR A 380 -28.10 11.11 -8.45
CA THR A 380 -29.00 12.06 -9.14
C THR A 380 -29.58 11.39 -10.39
N LYS A 381 -30.52 12.08 -11.09
CA LYS A 381 -31.03 11.57 -12.37
C LYS A 381 -29.95 11.45 -13.46
N ASP A 382 -28.86 12.21 -13.34
CA ASP A 382 -27.77 12.24 -14.31
C ASP A 382 -26.53 11.46 -13.84
N ARG A 383 -26.59 10.89 -12.64
CA ARG A 383 -25.55 10.07 -12.04
C ARG A 383 -26.17 9.10 -11.01
N SER A 384 -26.28 7.82 -11.36
CA SER A 384 -26.95 6.81 -10.54
C SER A 384 -26.15 6.32 -9.34
N TRP A 385 -24.88 6.63 -9.25
CA TRP A 385 -24.00 6.23 -8.15
C TRP A 385 -23.75 7.37 -7.17
N ALA A 386 -23.61 7.00 -5.89
CA ALA A 386 -23.20 7.91 -4.83
C ALA A 386 -21.67 8.06 -4.80
N GLN A 387 -21.17 9.18 -4.26
CA GLN A 387 -19.75 9.33 -3.93
C GLN A 387 -19.57 9.79 -2.50
N ILE A 388 -18.69 9.11 -1.77
CA ILE A 388 -18.20 9.54 -0.47
C ILE A 388 -16.73 9.92 -0.58
N VAL A 389 -16.33 11.03 0.05
CA VAL A 389 -14.95 11.48 0.15
C VAL A 389 -14.55 11.45 1.62
N GLY A 390 -13.42 10.82 1.92
CA GLY A 390 -12.89 10.72 3.28
C GLY A 390 -12.27 12.01 3.80
N GLY A 391 -11.80 11.95 5.03
CA GLY A 391 -11.15 13.08 5.71
C GLY A 391 -9.70 13.30 5.28
N GLY A 392 -8.96 14.09 6.06
CA GLY A 392 -7.55 14.43 5.83
C GLY A 392 -6.64 14.01 6.98
N PRO A 393 -5.37 14.44 6.96
CA PRO A 393 -4.35 13.99 7.92
C PRO A 393 -4.57 14.59 9.33
N GLU A 394 -5.15 15.78 9.41
CA GLU A 394 -5.37 16.45 10.68
C GLU A 394 -6.52 15.81 11.43
N MET A 395 -6.34 15.49 12.71
CA MET A 395 -7.33 14.81 13.55
C MET A 395 -8.70 15.48 13.50
N ALA A 396 -8.74 16.81 13.46
CA ALA A 396 -9.98 17.59 13.37
C ALA A 396 -10.79 17.32 12.08
N ASN A 397 -10.12 16.89 11.00
CA ASN A 397 -10.73 16.62 9.69
C ASN A 397 -10.71 15.13 9.33
N ALA A 398 -9.99 14.32 10.11
CA ALA A 398 -9.85 12.90 9.83
C ALA A 398 -11.16 12.14 10.10
N CYS A 399 -11.52 11.26 9.20
CA CYS A 399 -12.64 10.35 9.37
C CYS A 399 -12.37 9.01 8.71
N SER A 400 -12.97 7.96 9.25
CA SER A 400 -12.96 6.61 8.69
C SER A 400 -14.31 6.28 8.07
N ILE A 401 -14.29 5.50 7.01
CA ILE A 401 -15.49 4.98 6.38
C ILE A 401 -15.54 3.48 6.66
N TYR A 402 -16.62 3.01 7.26
CA TYR A 402 -16.87 1.60 7.50
C TYR A 402 -18.09 1.15 6.72
N CYS A 403 -18.00 -0.01 6.10
CA CYS A 403 -19.10 -0.63 5.38
C CYS A 403 -19.28 -2.08 5.84
N TYR A 404 -20.52 -2.45 6.05
CA TYR A 404 -20.97 -3.82 6.21
C TYR A 404 -22.09 -4.09 5.23
N ALA A 405 -22.07 -5.26 4.57
CA ALA A 405 -23.12 -5.69 3.65
C ALA A 405 -23.47 -7.14 3.87
N ASP A 406 -24.75 -7.47 3.70
CA ASP A 406 -25.27 -8.81 3.59
C ASP A 406 -26.20 -8.93 2.37
N GLU A 407 -27.01 -9.99 2.30
CA GLU A 407 -27.93 -10.20 1.19
C GLU A 407 -29.09 -9.18 1.13
N ASN A 408 -29.37 -8.46 2.21
CA ASN A 408 -30.53 -7.56 2.35
C ASN A 408 -30.18 -6.10 2.17
N GLU A 409 -28.99 -5.69 2.68
CA GLU A 409 -28.55 -4.30 2.62
C GLU A 409 -27.02 -4.15 2.71
N MET A 410 -26.53 -3.03 2.21
CA MET A 410 -25.18 -2.55 2.44
C MET A 410 -25.27 -1.24 3.21
N LYS A 411 -24.74 -1.21 4.43
CA LYS A 411 -24.71 -0.04 5.29
C LYS A 411 -23.31 0.57 5.31
N LEU A 412 -23.25 1.86 4.99
CA LEU A 412 -22.04 2.68 5.03
C LEU A 412 -22.14 3.66 6.19
N THR A 413 -21.10 3.78 7.00
CA THR A 413 -21.01 4.74 8.10
C THR A 413 -19.69 5.50 8.01
N CYS A 414 -19.74 6.80 8.14
CA CYS A 414 -18.55 7.66 8.24
C CYS A 414 -18.43 8.21 9.68
N THR A 415 -17.30 7.93 10.32
CA THR A 415 -17.01 8.31 11.71
C THR A 415 -15.85 9.29 11.77
N LYS A 416 -16.03 10.44 12.40
CA LYS A 416 -14.98 11.38 12.71
C LYS A 416 -14.01 10.77 13.73
N LEU A 417 -12.69 10.92 13.53
CA LEU A 417 -11.72 10.29 14.43
C LEU A 417 -11.55 11.02 15.76
N ASP A 418 -11.68 12.34 15.76
CA ASP A 418 -11.46 13.21 16.91
C ASP A 418 -12.38 12.86 18.10
N ASP A 419 -13.69 12.89 17.88
CA ASP A 419 -14.72 12.71 18.90
C ASP A 419 -15.59 11.46 18.73
N LYS A 420 -15.27 10.63 17.72
CA LYS A 420 -16.02 9.42 17.34
C LYS A 420 -17.47 9.68 16.92
N SER A 421 -17.83 10.92 16.59
CA SER A 421 -19.16 11.26 16.09
C SER A 421 -19.41 10.68 14.70
N GLU A 422 -20.66 10.28 14.45
CA GLU A 422 -21.11 9.84 13.12
C GLU A 422 -21.34 11.07 12.25
N LEU A 423 -20.58 11.18 11.13
CA LEU A 423 -20.75 12.20 10.12
C LEU A 423 -21.89 11.89 9.16
N GLY A 424 -22.28 10.65 9.06
CA GLY A 424 -23.41 10.18 8.29
C GLY A 424 -23.45 8.66 8.15
N SER A 425 -24.64 8.15 7.80
CA SER A 425 -24.89 6.74 7.55
C SER A 425 -25.86 6.58 6.40
N TRP A 426 -25.56 5.63 5.49
CA TRP A 426 -26.34 5.40 4.26
C TRP A 426 -26.56 3.91 4.05
N THR A 427 -27.75 3.58 3.57
CA THR A 427 -28.13 2.21 3.29
C THR A 427 -28.46 2.03 1.81
N TYR A 428 -27.86 1.02 1.21
CA TYR A 428 -28.08 0.64 -0.19
C TYR A 428 -28.80 -0.69 -0.26
N LYS A 429 -29.73 -0.80 -1.20
CA LYS A 429 -30.40 -2.07 -1.50
C LYS A 429 -29.59 -2.85 -2.53
N PRO A 430 -29.69 -4.20 -2.52
CA PRO A 430 -29.07 -5.01 -3.55
C PRO A 430 -29.49 -4.56 -4.95
N ARG A 431 -28.57 -4.65 -5.88
CA ARG A 431 -28.88 -4.55 -7.30
C ARG A 431 -29.75 -5.76 -7.69
N VAL A 432 -30.73 -5.56 -8.56
CA VAL A 432 -31.55 -6.64 -9.09
C VAL A 432 -30.92 -7.24 -10.36
#